data_54ab8dc9cbab8298e2ba9ac101ef2993
#
_entry.id   54ab8dc9cbab8298e2ba9ac101ef2993
#
_cell.length_a   1.000
_cell.length_b   1.000
_cell.length_c   1.000
_cell.angle_alpha   90.00
_cell.angle_beta   90.00
_cell.angle_gamma   90.00
#
_symmetry.space_group_name_H-M   'P 1'
#
loop_
_entity.id
_entity.type
_entity.pdbx_description
1 polymer ?
#
loop_
_entity_poly.entity_id
_entity_poly.type
_entity_poly.pdbx_seq_one_letter_code
_entity_poly.pdbx_strand_id
1 'polypeptide(L)'
;LQHFIKKVHKSAWFRPSPRVLICVPCGATQVERRAIRESASGAGARVVHLIDEPMAAAVGAGMPLDEPRGYMVCDIGGGTSEVATISLNGIVYASSTRIGGDTFSEALISYVRRNYGCVIGDPTAEKIKHEIGSAYPSSDLLEIEVKGTNLAAGVPQSFTINSNETLEALQEALQ
;
A
#
# COMPACT_ATOMS: atom_id res chain seq x y z
N LEU A 1 -14.22 -2.16 10.22
CA LEU A 1 -15.39 -1.48 9.65
C LEU A 1 -16.30 -0.92 10.73
N GLN A 2 -16.81 -1.73 11.67
CA GLN A 2 -17.73 -1.27 12.73
C GLN A 2 -17.16 -0.10 13.55
N HIS A 3 -15.86 -0.12 13.88
CA HIS A 3 -15.19 0.99 14.55
C HIS A 3 -15.23 2.29 13.74
N PHE A 4 -14.96 2.22 12.44
CA PHE A 4 -14.98 3.40 11.56
C PHE A 4 -16.38 3.97 11.38
N ILE A 5 -17.39 3.12 11.17
CA ILE A 5 -18.80 3.55 11.09
C ILE A 5 -19.21 4.28 12.39
N LYS A 6 -18.84 3.72 13.56
CA LYS A 6 -19.09 4.37 14.85
C LYS A 6 -18.35 5.69 15.00
N LYS A 7 -17.10 5.77 14.52
CA LYS A 7 -16.27 6.98 14.64
C LYS A 7 -16.83 8.14 13.80
N VAL A 8 -17.34 7.86 12.60
CA VAL A 8 -17.95 8.87 11.71
C VAL A 8 -19.29 9.39 12.29
N HIS A 9 -20.05 8.55 12.99
CA HIS A 9 -21.37 8.86 13.51
C HIS A 9 -21.42 9.10 15.03
N LYS A 10 -20.32 9.55 15.64
CA LYS A 10 -20.18 9.73 17.10
C LYS A 10 -21.24 10.61 17.77
N SER A 11 -21.83 11.57 17.04
CA SER A 11 -22.79 12.55 17.58
C SER A 11 -24.26 12.25 17.22
N ALA A 12 -24.54 11.16 16.53
CA ALA A 12 -25.90 10.84 16.13
C ALA A 12 -26.65 10.12 17.27
N TRP A 13 -27.71 10.72 17.80
CA TRP A 13 -28.62 10.10 18.78
C TRP A 13 -29.32 8.85 18.20
N PHE A 14 -29.55 8.85 16.88
CA PHE A 14 -29.96 7.67 16.12
C PHE A 14 -28.74 7.08 15.42
N ARG A 15 -28.55 5.76 15.50
CA ARG A 15 -27.50 5.07 14.77
C ARG A 15 -27.94 4.92 13.30
N PRO A 16 -27.46 5.77 12.39
CA PRO A 16 -27.82 5.65 10.99
C PRO A 16 -27.22 4.36 10.43
N SER A 17 -27.95 3.71 9.55
CA SER A 17 -27.47 2.58 8.77
C SER A 17 -26.96 3.12 7.43
N PRO A 18 -25.64 3.39 7.28
CA PRO A 18 -25.10 4.12 6.13
C PRO A 18 -25.09 3.28 4.85
N ARG A 19 -25.05 3.97 3.71
CA ARG A 19 -24.57 3.39 2.46
C ARG A 19 -23.04 3.46 2.52
N VAL A 20 -22.38 2.37 2.16
CA VAL A 20 -20.91 2.26 2.21
C VAL A 20 -20.39 1.89 0.83
N LEU A 21 -19.37 2.61 0.37
CA LEU A 21 -18.58 2.27 -0.80
C LEU A 21 -17.23 1.76 -0.32
N ILE A 22 -16.79 0.60 -0.81
CA ILE A 22 -15.52 -0.02 -0.42
C ILE A 22 -14.71 -0.29 -1.67
N CYS A 23 -13.46 0.18 -1.71
CA CYS A 23 -12.50 -0.19 -2.73
C CYS A 23 -12.01 -1.61 -2.48
N VAL A 24 -11.85 -2.36 -3.56
CA VAL A 24 -11.33 -3.73 -3.52
C VAL A 24 -10.30 -3.89 -4.64
N PRO A 25 -9.22 -4.65 -4.42
CA PRO A 25 -8.29 -4.98 -5.48
C PRO A 25 -8.99 -5.63 -6.67
N CYS A 26 -8.55 -5.31 -7.89
CA CYS A 26 -9.13 -5.91 -9.08
C CYS A 26 -8.90 -7.44 -9.13
N GLY A 27 -7.82 -7.93 -8.50
CA GLY A 27 -7.54 -9.36 -8.32
C GLY A 27 -8.37 -10.05 -7.23
N ALA A 28 -9.25 -9.35 -6.50
CA ALA A 28 -10.06 -9.95 -5.44
C ALA A 28 -11.04 -10.98 -6.01
N THR A 29 -11.02 -12.17 -5.41
CA THR A 29 -11.92 -13.27 -5.75
C THR A 29 -13.37 -12.96 -5.39
N GLN A 30 -14.32 -13.68 -5.99
CA GLN A 30 -15.75 -13.54 -5.65
C GLN A 30 -16.03 -13.87 -4.16
N VAL A 31 -15.26 -14.81 -3.59
CA VAL A 31 -15.36 -15.16 -2.17
C VAL A 31 -14.93 -13.99 -1.28
N GLU A 32 -13.80 -13.36 -1.58
CA GLU A 32 -13.30 -12.18 -0.87
C GLU A 32 -14.28 -11.00 -1.00
N ARG A 33 -14.77 -10.72 -2.21
CA ARG A 33 -15.76 -9.67 -2.46
C ARG A 33 -17.06 -9.90 -1.67
N ARG A 34 -17.50 -11.15 -1.57
CA ARG A 34 -18.65 -11.52 -0.77
C ARG A 34 -18.40 -11.35 0.72
N ALA A 35 -17.25 -11.80 1.23
CA ALA A 35 -16.85 -11.65 2.63
C ALA A 35 -16.77 -10.18 3.05
N ILE A 36 -16.25 -9.30 2.18
CA ILE A 36 -16.22 -7.85 2.41
C ILE A 36 -17.63 -7.28 2.53
N ARG A 37 -18.56 -7.63 1.62
CA ARG A 37 -19.96 -7.19 1.70
C ARG A 37 -20.64 -7.66 2.99
N GLU A 38 -20.49 -8.94 3.34
CA GLU A 38 -21.07 -9.53 4.55
C GLU A 38 -20.48 -8.86 5.81
N SER A 39 -19.19 -8.61 5.85
CA SER A 39 -18.53 -7.91 6.96
C SER A 39 -19.04 -6.48 7.11
N ALA A 40 -19.24 -5.76 6.00
CA ALA A 40 -19.76 -4.39 6.04
C ALA A 40 -21.23 -4.35 6.47
N SER A 41 -22.06 -5.29 5.98
CA SER A 41 -23.46 -5.42 6.39
C SER A 41 -23.56 -5.79 7.87
N GLY A 42 -22.75 -6.75 8.36
CA GLY A 42 -22.66 -7.10 9.78
C GLY A 42 -22.16 -5.96 10.67
N ALA A 43 -21.39 -5.03 10.11
CA ALA A 43 -20.98 -3.81 10.80
C ALA A 43 -22.05 -2.71 10.87
N GLY A 44 -23.21 -2.92 10.22
CA GLY A 44 -24.37 -2.02 10.26
C GLY A 44 -24.61 -1.22 8.99
N ALA A 45 -23.89 -1.49 7.89
CA ALA A 45 -24.16 -0.86 6.61
C ALA A 45 -25.50 -1.34 6.02
N ARG A 46 -26.30 -0.40 5.53
CA ARG A 46 -27.59 -0.70 4.87
C ARG A 46 -27.40 -1.17 3.43
N VAL A 47 -26.49 -0.53 2.74
CA VAL A 47 -26.16 -0.84 1.34
C VAL A 47 -24.64 -0.82 1.21
N VAL A 48 -24.08 -1.83 0.56
CA VAL A 48 -22.64 -1.94 0.32
C VAL A 48 -22.38 -2.01 -1.18
N HIS A 49 -21.66 -1.04 -1.67
CA HIS A 49 -21.13 -1.01 -3.03
C HIS A 49 -19.63 -1.34 -3.00
N LEU A 50 -19.18 -2.14 -3.96
CA LEU A 50 -17.76 -2.37 -4.18
C LEU A 50 -17.35 -1.68 -5.48
N ILE A 51 -16.16 -1.09 -5.47
CA ILE A 51 -15.51 -0.50 -6.64
C ILE A 51 -14.08 -1.06 -6.70
N ASP A 52 -13.59 -1.34 -7.90
CA ASP A 52 -12.21 -1.77 -8.08
C ASP A 52 -11.25 -0.60 -7.80
N GLU A 53 -10.15 -0.85 -7.09
CA GLU A 53 -9.20 0.19 -6.65
C GLU A 53 -8.71 1.07 -7.79
N PRO A 54 -8.24 0.54 -8.95
CA PRO A 54 -7.78 1.40 -10.04
C PRO A 54 -8.90 2.24 -10.67
N MET A 55 -10.17 1.78 -10.63
CA MET A 55 -11.30 2.59 -11.06
C MET A 55 -11.52 3.76 -10.09
N ALA A 56 -11.45 3.51 -8.78
CA ALA A 56 -11.57 4.56 -7.77
C ALA A 56 -10.44 5.58 -7.88
N ALA A 57 -9.20 5.11 -8.12
CA ALA A 57 -8.03 5.97 -8.34
C ALA A 57 -8.21 6.85 -9.59
N ALA A 58 -8.69 6.30 -10.70
CA ALA A 58 -8.95 7.04 -11.93
C ALA A 58 -10.02 8.13 -11.73
N VAL A 59 -11.11 7.80 -11.03
CA VAL A 59 -12.16 8.77 -10.68
C VAL A 59 -11.59 9.86 -9.78
N GLY A 60 -10.80 9.49 -8.77
CA GLY A 60 -10.16 10.42 -7.85
C GLY A 60 -9.16 11.36 -8.52
N ALA A 61 -8.48 10.89 -9.56
CA ALA A 61 -7.57 11.68 -10.39
C ALA A 61 -8.31 12.58 -11.40
N GLY A 62 -9.65 12.51 -11.49
CA GLY A 62 -10.43 13.31 -12.43
C GLY A 62 -10.24 12.92 -13.89
N MET A 63 -9.90 11.66 -14.18
CA MET A 63 -9.73 11.18 -15.53
C MET A 63 -11.08 11.18 -16.28
N PRO A 64 -11.12 11.60 -17.56
CA PRO A 64 -12.35 11.61 -18.37
C PRO A 64 -12.66 10.19 -18.88
N LEU A 65 -13.15 9.33 -18.01
CA LEU A 65 -13.31 7.89 -18.24
C LEU A 65 -14.45 7.53 -19.21
N ASP A 66 -15.35 8.46 -19.48
CA ASP A 66 -16.49 8.33 -20.40
C ASP A 66 -16.07 8.46 -21.88
N GLU A 67 -14.87 8.92 -22.16
CA GLU A 67 -14.35 9.03 -23.51
C GLU A 67 -13.97 7.67 -24.12
N PRO A 68 -14.05 7.51 -25.45
CA PRO A 68 -13.59 6.31 -26.16
C PRO A 68 -12.05 6.31 -26.34
N ARG A 69 -11.35 6.45 -25.24
CA ARG A 69 -9.88 6.42 -25.15
C ARG A 69 -9.46 5.47 -24.04
N GLY A 70 -8.27 4.90 -24.17
CA GLY A 70 -7.65 4.11 -23.10
C GLY A 70 -6.89 5.00 -22.14
N TYR A 71 -7.27 4.95 -20.88
CA TYR A 71 -6.54 5.58 -19.77
C TYR A 71 -5.90 4.49 -18.93
N MET A 72 -4.62 4.66 -18.63
CA MET A 72 -3.90 3.71 -17.78
C MET A 72 -3.68 4.31 -16.40
N VAL A 73 -3.98 3.51 -15.39
CA VAL A 73 -3.72 3.80 -13.97
C VAL A 73 -2.74 2.77 -13.45
N CYS A 74 -1.73 3.26 -12.73
CA CYS A 74 -0.83 2.45 -11.92
C CYS A 74 -1.04 2.90 -10.46
N ASP A 75 -1.59 2.01 -9.65
CA ASP A 75 -1.86 2.23 -8.23
C ASP A 75 -0.91 1.35 -7.42
N ILE A 76 -0.04 1.98 -6.62
CA ILE A 76 0.95 1.31 -5.78
C ILE A 76 0.61 1.62 -4.34
N GLY A 77 -0.02 0.66 -3.68
CA GLY A 77 -0.40 0.74 -2.28
C GLY A 77 0.66 0.16 -1.34
N GLY A 78 0.30 0.00 -0.07
CA GLY A 78 1.14 -0.68 0.93
C GLY A 78 1.28 -2.17 0.63
N GLY A 79 0.16 -2.87 0.41
CA GLY A 79 0.13 -4.33 0.25
C GLY A 79 -0.01 -4.83 -1.18
N THR A 80 -0.42 -3.98 -2.13
CA THR A 80 -0.68 -4.35 -3.52
C THR A 80 -0.20 -3.28 -4.49
N SER A 81 0.15 -3.70 -5.70
CA SER A 81 0.34 -2.82 -6.86
C SER A 81 -0.58 -3.28 -7.98
N GLU A 82 -1.30 -2.34 -8.58
CA GLU A 82 -2.29 -2.62 -9.60
C GLU A 82 -2.07 -1.74 -10.83
N VAL A 83 -2.25 -2.33 -12.00
CA VAL A 83 -2.26 -1.61 -13.27
C VAL A 83 -3.57 -1.91 -13.98
N ALA A 84 -4.27 -0.89 -14.42
CA ALA A 84 -5.49 -1.06 -15.19
C ALA A 84 -5.56 -0.11 -16.38
N THR A 85 -6.12 -0.58 -17.48
CA THR A 85 -6.55 0.23 -18.62
C THR A 85 -8.06 0.37 -18.57
N ILE A 86 -8.53 1.61 -18.59
CA ILE A 86 -9.94 1.99 -18.44
C ILE A 86 -10.38 2.74 -19.69
N SER A 87 -11.56 2.42 -20.21
CA SER A 87 -12.19 3.11 -21.33
C SER A 87 -13.71 3.03 -21.20
N LEU A 88 -14.44 4.08 -21.57
CA LEU A 88 -15.91 4.11 -21.53
C LEU A 88 -16.48 3.64 -20.18
N ASN A 89 -15.92 4.12 -19.09
CA ASN A 89 -16.28 3.76 -17.70
C ASN A 89 -16.12 2.26 -17.38
N GLY A 90 -15.38 1.49 -18.16
CA GLY A 90 -15.13 0.07 -17.96
C GLY A 90 -13.64 -0.25 -17.87
N ILE A 91 -13.29 -1.22 -17.03
CA ILE A 91 -11.93 -1.79 -17.00
C ILE A 91 -11.81 -2.73 -18.21
N VAL A 92 -10.90 -2.40 -19.12
CA VAL A 92 -10.60 -3.19 -20.32
C VAL A 92 -9.58 -4.30 -20.00
N TYR A 93 -8.58 -3.94 -19.19
CA TYR A 93 -7.54 -4.84 -18.73
C TYR A 93 -7.10 -4.41 -17.33
N ALA A 94 -6.83 -5.36 -16.47
CA ALA A 94 -6.21 -5.11 -15.18
C ALA A 94 -5.29 -6.26 -14.77
N SER A 95 -4.24 -5.90 -14.03
CA SER A 95 -3.33 -6.84 -13.40
C SER A 95 -3.02 -6.34 -11.98
N SER A 96 -2.91 -7.27 -11.05
CA SER A 96 -2.65 -6.99 -9.64
C SER A 96 -1.54 -7.92 -9.13
N THR A 97 -0.64 -7.38 -8.33
CA THR A 97 0.36 -8.15 -7.58
C THR A 97 0.28 -7.81 -6.10
N ARG A 98 0.63 -8.76 -5.24
CA ARG A 98 0.71 -8.57 -3.77
C ARG A 98 2.10 -8.07 -3.35
N ILE A 99 2.63 -7.14 -4.12
CA ILE A 99 3.88 -6.43 -3.82
C ILE A 99 3.54 -4.95 -3.73
N GLY A 100 4.00 -4.29 -2.68
CA GLY A 100 3.76 -2.87 -2.43
C GLY A 100 4.73 -2.31 -1.41
N GLY A 101 4.43 -1.15 -0.87
CA GLY A 101 5.28 -0.42 0.06
C GLY A 101 5.71 -1.22 1.29
N ASP A 102 4.83 -2.08 1.81
CA ASP A 102 5.11 -2.91 2.99
C ASP A 102 6.17 -3.97 2.68
N THR A 103 6.09 -4.59 1.48
CA THR A 103 7.10 -5.57 1.01
C THR A 103 8.48 -4.92 0.91
N PHE A 104 8.55 -3.69 0.43
CA PHE A 104 9.81 -2.95 0.37
C PHE A 104 10.36 -2.63 1.75
N SER A 105 9.51 -2.26 2.70
CA SER A 105 9.92 -2.00 4.08
C SER A 105 10.41 -3.27 4.78
N GLU A 106 9.74 -4.42 4.58
CA GLU A 106 10.17 -5.72 5.08
C GLU A 106 11.53 -6.15 4.48
N ALA A 107 11.76 -5.90 3.20
CA ALA A 107 13.04 -6.16 2.53
C ALA A 107 14.18 -5.35 3.17
N LEU A 108 13.96 -4.06 3.44
CA LEU A 108 14.93 -3.19 4.12
C LEU A 108 15.20 -3.64 5.57
N ILE A 109 14.17 -4.00 6.32
CA ILE A 109 14.31 -4.54 7.70
C ILE A 109 15.16 -5.81 7.66
N SER A 110 14.89 -6.69 6.71
CA SER A 110 15.61 -7.95 6.55
C SER A 110 17.07 -7.72 6.14
N TYR A 111 17.33 -6.77 5.25
CA TYR A 111 18.67 -6.37 4.84
C TYR A 111 19.49 -5.82 6.01
N VAL A 112 18.94 -4.87 6.74
CA VAL A 112 19.58 -4.28 7.92
C VAL A 112 19.88 -5.34 8.97
N ARG A 113 18.96 -6.26 9.19
CA ARG A 113 19.19 -7.35 10.15
C ARG A 113 20.35 -8.22 9.74
N ARG A 114 20.48 -8.56 8.45
CA ARG A 114 21.56 -9.44 7.95
C ARG A 114 22.92 -8.77 7.90
N ASN A 115 22.96 -7.52 7.42
CA ASN A 115 24.23 -6.86 7.11
C ASN A 115 24.76 -6.01 8.27
N TYR A 116 23.88 -5.47 9.11
CA TYR A 116 24.27 -4.63 10.25
C TYR A 116 24.09 -5.30 11.61
N GLY A 117 23.46 -6.48 11.66
CA GLY A 117 23.13 -7.13 12.92
C GLY A 117 22.20 -6.31 13.81
N CYS A 118 21.42 -5.40 13.21
CA CYS A 118 20.51 -4.50 13.90
C CYS A 118 19.06 -4.79 13.50
N VAL A 119 18.13 -4.57 14.44
CA VAL A 119 16.69 -4.54 14.15
C VAL A 119 16.24 -3.10 14.09
N ILE A 120 15.52 -2.76 13.02
CA ILE A 120 14.79 -1.49 12.86
C ILE A 120 13.28 -1.78 12.80
N GLY A 121 12.47 -0.81 13.20
CA GLY A 121 11.01 -0.88 13.07
C GLY A 121 10.53 -0.28 11.75
N ASP A 122 9.23 -0.53 11.43
CA ASP A 122 8.58 -0.02 10.23
C ASP A 122 8.78 1.50 10.00
N PRO A 123 8.67 2.38 11.02
CA PRO A 123 8.89 3.82 10.79
C PRO A 123 10.30 4.16 10.31
N THR A 124 11.31 3.39 10.75
CA THR A 124 12.70 3.60 10.30
C THR A 124 12.90 3.06 8.89
N ALA A 125 12.32 1.90 8.56
CA ALA A 125 12.36 1.34 7.21
C ALA A 125 11.64 2.26 6.22
N GLU A 126 10.48 2.80 6.57
CA GLU A 126 9.76 3.81 5.77
C GLU A 126 10.61 5.05 5.54
N LYS A 127 11.29 5.54 6.57
CA LYS A 127 12.19 6.68 6.45
C LYS A 127 13.33 6.41 5.48
N ILE A 128 14.02 5.26 5.59
CA ILE A 128 15.08 4.84 4.67
C ILE A 128 14.54 4.78 3.23
N LYS A 129 13.40 4.13 3.04
CA LYS A 129 12.75 3.98 1.74
C LYS A 129 12.46 5.33 1.07
N HIS A 130 11.91 6.29 1.82
CA HIS A 130 11.54 7.60 1.30
C HIS A 130 12.73 8.52 1.03
N GLU A 131 13.75 8.49 1.88
CA GLU A 131 14.88 9.43 1.79
C GLU A 131 15.95 8.97 0.81
N ILE A 132 16.25 7.66 0.77
CA ILE A 132 17.36 7.12 -0.03
C ILE A 132 17.01 5.85 -0.82
N GLY A 133 15.73 5.44 -0.84
CA GLY A 133 15.28 4.29 -1.63
C GLY A 133 15.49 4.53 -3.13
N SER A 134 16.04 3.55 -3.82
CA SER A 134 16.27 3.62 -5.25
C SER A 134 15.90 2.31 -5.94
N ALA A 135 15.32 2.41 -7.13
CA ALA A 135 15.04 1.27 -8.02
C ALA A 135 16.11 1.11 -9.13
N TYR A 136 17.01 2.10 -9.27
CA TYR A 136 18.07 2.12 -10.29
C TYR A 136 19.37 2.60 -9.68
N PRO A 137 20.52 2.13 -10.22
CA PRO A 137 21.82 2.70 -9.87
C PRO A 137 21.84 4.21 -10.18
N SER A 138 22.20 5.01 -9.18
CA SER A 138 22.37 6.46 -9.34
C SER A 138 23.84 6.83 -9.31
N SER A 139 24.22 7.92 -10.02
CA SER A 139 25.54 8.53 -9.89
C SER A 139 25.74 9.18 -8.53
N ASP A 140 24.64 9.60 -7.88
CA ASP A 140 24.66 10.29 -6.61
C ASP A 140 24.42 9.28 -5.49
N LEU A 141 25.45 9.10 -4.65
CA LEU A 141 25.34 8.28 -3.46
C LEU A 141 24.65 9.08 -2.35
N LEU A 142 23.44 8.67 -1.99
CA LEU A 142 22.71 9.22 -0.86
C LEU A 142 22.97 8.35 0.38
N GLU A 143 23.13 9.00 1.53
CA GLU A 143 23.38 8.32 2.79
C GLU A 143 22.46 8.86 3.89
N ILE A 144 22.08 7.96 4.80
CA ILE A 144 21.28 8.33 5.98
C ILE A 144 21.81 7.60 7.22
N GLU A 145 21.95 8.35 8.32
CA GLU A 145 22.19 7.77 9.63
C GLU A 145 20.84 7.38 10.27
N VAL A 146 20.75 6.16 10.72
CA VAL A 146 19.56 5.62 11.39
C VAL A 146 19.95 4.89 12.67
N LYS A 147 18.94 4.66 13.54
CA LYS A 147 19.11 3.92 14.80
C LYS A 147 18.32 2.63 14.74
N GLY A 148 18.97 1.57 15.20
CA GLY A 148 18.34 0.26 15.42
C GLY A 148 18.78 -0.33 16.75
N THR A 149 18.26 -1.51 17.07
CA THR A 149 18.68 -2.27 18.24
C THR A 149 19.68 -3.34 17.80
N ASN A 150 20.91 -3.29 18.33
CA ASN A 150 21.90 -4.31 18.08
C ASN A 150 21.44 -5.67 18.63
N LEU A 151 21.43 -6.69 17.78
CA LEU A 151 20.92 -8.02 18.14
C LEU A 151 21.78 -8.76 19.19
N ALA A 152 23.09 -8.55 19.16
CA ALA A 152 24.02 -9.24 20.07
C ALA A 152 24.04 -8.57 21.44
N ALA A 153 24.04 -7.22 21.49
CA ALA A 153 24.17 -6.47 22.73
C ALA A 153 22.83 -6.02 23.33
N GLY A 154 21.74 -6.04 22.57
CA GLY A 154 20.41 -5.60 23.01
C GLY A 154 20.31 -4.09 23.29
N VAL A 155 21.26 -3.27 22.80
CA VAL A 155 21.31 -1.83 23.02
C VAL A 155 21.08 -1.06 21.72
N PRO A 156 20.61 0.21 21.79
CA PRO A 156 20.51 1.06 20.62
C PRO A 156 21.88 1.30 19.97
N GLN A 157 21.94 1.22 18.65
CA GLN A 157 23.13 1.46 17.84
C GLN A 157 22.75 2.33 16.63
N SER A 158 23.56 3.35 16.34
CA SER A 158 23.49 4.09 15.09
C SER A 158 24.35 3.42 14.02
N PHE A 159 23.91 3.49 12.77
CA PHE A 159 24.67 3.07 11.59
C PHE A 159 24.25 3.92 10.38
N THR A 160 25.12 3.99 9.39
CA THR A 160 24.85 4.68 8.12
C THR A 160 24.55 3.64 7.06
N ILE A 161 23.48 3.86 6.29
CA ILE A 161 23.09 3.06 5.12
C ILE A 161 23.00 3.97 3.90
N ASN A 162 23.32 3.45 2.72
CA ASN A 162 23.37 4.23 1.49
C ASN A 162 22.40 3.73 0.41
N SER A 163 22.22 4.51 -0.65
CA SER A 163 21.27 4.23 -1.74
C SER A 163 21.61 2.97 -2.55
N ASN A 164 22.87 2.56 -2.64
CA ASN A 164 23.24 1.30 -3.31
C ASN A 164 22.82 0.09 -2.48
N GLU A 165 22.95 0.18 -1.17
CA GLU A 165 22.51 -0.87 -0.25
C GLU A 165 20.97 -0.99 -0.24
N THR A 166 20.25 0.14 -0.34
CA THR A 166 18.77 0.09 -0.48
C THR A 166 18.36 -0.52 -1.81
N LEU A 167 19.06 -0.22 -2.91
CA LEU A 167 18.85 -0.84 -4.21
C LEU A 167 19.04 -2.36 -4.13
N GLU A 168 20.13 -2.83 -3.51
CA GLU A 168 20.40 -4.25 -3.30
C GLU A 168 19.28 -4.91 -2.48
N ALA A 169 18.85 -4.26 -1.38
CA ALA A 169 17.79 -4.76 -0.54
C ALA A 169 16.44 -4.91 -1.26
N LEU A 170 16.13 -3.99 -2.16
CA LEU A 170 14.85 -3.92 -2.86
C LEU A 170 14.81 -4.73 -4.16
N GLN A 171 15.95 -5.20 -4.66
CA GLN A 171 16.07 -5.81 -5.99
C GLN A 171 15.14 -7.00 -6.20
N GLU A 172 14.98 -7.87 -5.20
CA GLU A 172 14.09 -9.03 -5.27
C GLU A 172 12.62 -8.64 -5.33
N ALA A 173 12.23 -7.61 -4.60
CA ALA A 173 10.85 -7.13 -4.54
C ALA A 173 10.45 -6.27 -5.75
N LEU A 174 11.43 -5.77 -6.53
CA LEU A 174 11.22 -4.97 -7.73
C LEU A 174 11.15 -5.80 -9.02
N GLN A 175 11.45 -7.10 -8.96
CA GLN A 175 11.38 -8.06 -10.09
C GLN A 175 10.03 -8.78 -10.13
#